data_d338c74d389a913682268747ad1ed09e
#
_entry.id   d338c74d389a913682268747ad1ed09e
#
_cell.length_a   1.000
_cell.length_b   1.000
_cell.length_c   1.000
_cell.angle_alpha   90.00
_cell.angle_beta   90.00
_cell.angle_gamma   90.00
#
_symmetry.space_group_name_H-M   'P 1'
#
loop_
_entity.id
_entity.type
_entity.pdbx_description
1 polymer ?
#
loop_
_entity_poly.entity_id
_entity_poly.type
_entity_poly.pdbx_seq_one_letter_code
_entity_poly.pdbx_strand_id
1 'polypeptide(L)'
;MQTHPSIAVALLLASAPFTLHPADAQAGTITEYSQHFGALSKLSVAVAEAMPPAQYTFRPDPGSMSFGEVISHIAVTNYAFCAGLKDSDSPNMPSPSDKEKEAIVRFLSNSFEYCSAVITNLTDEQLSKIHNSPDGRLPGRELLLAFYVHVAHHRGQAEVYLRDKGITPPSYRI
;
A
#
# COMPACT_ATOMS: atom_id res chain seq x y z
N MET A 1 -6.11 -80.05 10.17
CA MET A 1 -5.52 -78.89 9.46
C MET A 1 -6.67 -77.99 9.10
N GLN A 2 -6.88 -76.91 9.85
CA GLN A 2 -7.92 -75.86 9.57
C GLN A 2 -7.22 -74.66 9.02
N THR A 3 -7.51 -74.29 7.80
CA THR A 3 -7.03 -73.08 7.13
C THR A 3 -8.01 -71.92 7.38
N HIS A 4 -7.58 -70.89 8.08
CA HIS A 4 -8.34 -69.63 8.25
C HIS A 4 -8.09 -68.70 7.06
N PRO A 5 -9.14 -68.12 6.46
CA PRO A 5 -8.92 -67.12 5.44
C PRO A 5 -8.64 -65.77 6.08
N SER A 6 -7.53 -65.12 5.69
CA SER A 6 -7.21 -63.72 6.05
C SER A 6 -8.05 -62.76 5.20
N ILE A 7 -8.89 -61.97 5.87
CA ILE A 7 -9.64 -60.89 5.23
C ILE A 7 -8.72 -59.64 5.23
N ALA A 8 -8.24 -59.26 4.06
CA ALA A 8 -7.55 -57.98 3.88
C ALA A 8 -8.57 -56.86 3.71
N VAL A 9 -8.69 -55.98 4.71
CA VAL A 9 -9.49 -54.75 4.62
C VAL A 9 -8.65 -53.69 3.90
N ALA A 10 -8.97 -53.43 2.65
CA ALA A 10 -8.40 -52.29 1.89
C ALA A 10 -9.06 -51.00 2.34
N LEU A 11 -8.33 -50.16 3.05
CA LEU A 11 -8.75 -48.82 3.44
C LEU A 11 -8.57 -47.87 2.22
N LEU A 12 -9.65 -47.59 1.50
CA LEU A 12 -9.68 -46.58 0.46
C LEU A 12 -9.69 -45.19 1.11
N LEU A 13 -8.53 -44.54 1.20
CA LEU A 13 -8.42 -43.11 1.52
C LEU A 13 -8.88 -42.33 0.31
N ALA A 14 -10.13 -41.88 0.32
CA ALA A 14 -10.65 -40.90 -0.64
C ALA A 14 -10.02 -39.54 -0.33
N SER A 15 -8.93 -39.20 -1.03
CA SER A 15 -8.42 -37.81 -1.06
C SER A 15 -9.34 -36.97 -1.91
N ALA A 16 -10.25 -36.22 -1.27
CA ALA A 16 -11.01 -35.17 -1.97
C ALA A 16 -10.01 -34.08 -2.42
N PRO A 17 -10.03 -33.65 -3.69
CA PRO A 17 -9.19 -32.56 -4.12
C PRO A 17 -9.66 -31.28 -3.41
N PHE A 18 -8.75 -30.66 -2.67
CA PHE A 18 -8.99 -29.36 -2.06
C PHE A 18 -8.91 -28.31 -3.17
N THR A 19 -10.05 -27.97 -3.76
CA THR A 19 -10.13 -26.91 -4.75
C THR A 19 -10.39 -25.59 -4.03
N LEU A 20 -9.37 -24.72 -3.97
CA LEU A 20 -9.56 -23.34 -3.54
C LEU A 20 -10.55 -22.66 -4.51
N HIS A 21 -11.60 -22.05 -3.97
CA HIS A 21 -12.49 -21.21 -4.76
C HIS A 21 -11.75 -19.94 -5.20
N PRO A 22 -11.96 -19.42 -6.41
CA PRO A 22 -11.33 -18.17 -6.86
C PRO A 22 -11.56 -17.00 -5.88
N ALA A 23 -12.72 -16.94 -5.25
CA ALA A 23 -13.06 -15.93 -4.24
C ALA A 23 -12.17 -16.04 -2.98
N ASP A 24 -11.79 -17.24 -2.53
CA ASP A 24 -10.93 -17.43 -1.36
C ASP A 24 -9.49 -16.99 -1.66
N ALA A 25 -9.00 -17.28 -2.88
CA ALA A 25 -7.68 -16.82 -3.33
C ALA A 25 -7.61 -15.30 -3.43
N GLN A 26 -8.69 -14.65 -3.89
CA GLN A 26 -8.77 -13.19 -4.01
C GLN A 26 -8.81 -12.51 -2.63
N ALA A 27 -9.62 -13.05 -1.71
CA ALA A 27 -9.69 -12.55 -0.34
C ALA A 27 -8.32 -12.64 0.37
N GLY A 28 -7.54 -13.72 0.13
CA GLY A 28 -6.17 -13.86 0.58
C GLY A 28 -5.28 -12.74 0.05
N THR A 29 -5.32 -12.49 -1.25
CA THR A 29 -4.49 -11.45 -1.90
C THR A 29 -4.76 -10.05 -1.36
N ILE A 30 -6.03 -9.66 -1.17
CA ILE A 30 -6.38 -8.35 -0.60
C ILE A 30 -5.96 -8.24 0.86
N THR A 31 -6.09 -9.31 1.63
CA THR A 31 -5.65 -9.35 3.03
C THR A 31 -4.12 -9.16 3.13
N GLU A 32 -3.34 -9.89 2.33
CA GLU A 32 -1.89 -9.75 2.28
C GLU A 32 -1.48 -8.34 1.84
N TYR A 33 -2.09 -7.82 0.78
CA TYR A 33 -1.83 -6.46 0.32
C TYR A 33 -2.13 -5.43 1.41
N SER A 34 -3.25 -5.56 2.12
CA SER A 34 -3.65 -4.64 3.19
C SER A 34 -2.65 -4.66 4.37
N GLN A 35 -2.09 -5.83 4.70
CA GLN A 35 -1.05 -5.94 5.73
C GLN A 35 0.22 -5.19 5.33
N HIS A 36 0.71 -5.42 4.10
CA HIS A 36 1.89 -4.72 3.57
C HIS A 36 1.65 -3.22 3.42
N PHE A 37 0.47 -2.82 2.96
CA PHE A 37 0.08 -1.42 2.85
C PHE A 37 0.02 -0.74 4.23
N GLY A 38 -0.49 -1.43 5.25
CA GLY A 38 -0.48 -0.96 6.63
C GLY A 38 0.94 -0.75 7.19
N ALA A 39 1.86 -1.65 6.88
CA ALA A 39 3.27 -1.50 7.25
C ALA A 39 3.92 -0.30 6.51
N LEU A 40 3.65 -0.16 5.21
CA LEU A 40 4.12 0.97 4.40
C LEU A 40 3.59 2.30 4.92
N SER A 41 2.31 2.37 5.29
CA SER A 41 1.67 3.54 5.90
C SER A 41 2.39 3.97 7.20
N LYS A 42 2.53 3.04 8.15
CA LYS A 42 3.20 3.31 9.44
C LYS A 42 4.62 3.83 9.24
N LEU A 43 5.37 3.20 8.33
CA LEU A 43 6.74 3.61 8.06
C LEU A 43 6.80 4.98 7.37
N SER A 44 5.89 5.28 6.44
CA SER A 44 5.84 6.58 5.75
C SER A 44 5.51 7.71 6.72
N VAL A 45 4.58 7.50 7.65
CA VAL A 45 4.26 8.48 8.70
C VAL A 45 5.44 8.67 9.64
N ALA A 46 6.10 7.58 10.06
CA ALA A 46 7.30 7.67 10.93
C ALA A 46 8.46 8.42 10.24
N VAL A 47 8.65 8.24 8.92
CA VAL A 47 9.63 9.02 8.13
C VAL A 47 9.26 10.50 8.12
N ALA A 48 7.99 10.85 7.92
CA ALA A 48 7.53 12.23 7.96
C ALA A 48 7.74 12.85 9.35
N GLU A 49 7.44 12.13 10.41
CA GLU A 49 7.62 12.58 11.79
C GLU A 49 9.10 12.78 12.18
N ALA A 50 10.02 12.01 11.60
CA ALA A 50 11.44 12.07 11.94
C ALA A 50 12.11 13.39 11.53
N MET A 51 11.63 14.07 10.47
CA MET A 51 12.20 15.34 10.02
C MET A 51 11.78 16.49 10.97
N PRO A 52 12.74 17.28 11.49
CA PRO A 52 12.40 18.48 12.28
C PRO A 52 11.59 19.51 11.47
N PRO A 53 10.66 20.27 12.10
CA PRO A 53 9.82 21.24 11.38
C PRO A 53 10.63 22.26 10.55
N ALA A 54 11.75 22.76 11.09
CA ALA A 54 12.62 23.72 10.41
C ALA A 54 13.31 23.16 9.15
N GLN A 55 13.27 21.83 8.93
CA GLN A 55 13.89 21.18 7.78
C GLN A 55 12.86 20.69 6.74
N TYR A 56 11.59 20.95 6.94
CA TYR A 56 10.55 20.52 5.99
C TYR A 56 10.68 21.19 4.61
N THR A 57 11.23 22.39 4.53
CA THR A 57 11.54 23.09 3.27
C THR A 57 12.87 22.70 2.64
N PHE A 58 13.61 21.76 3.25
CA PHE A 58 14.89 21.30 2.71
C PHE A 58 14.72 20.61 1.36
N ARG A 59 15.61 20.96 0.41
CA ARG A 59 15.77 20.34 -0.92
C ARG A 59 17.23 19.94 -1.10
N PRO A 60 17.53 18.74 -1.59
CA PRO A 60 18.93 18.37 -1.88
C PRO A 60 19.53 19.19 -3.04
N ASP A 61 18.69 19.63 -3.98
CA ASP A 61 19.05 20.54 -5.08
C ASP A 61 17.83 21.42 -5.47
N PRO A 62 18.07 22.54 -6.18
CA PRO A 62 16.98 23.48 -6.54
C PRO A 62 15.86 22.88 -7.41
N GLY A 63 16.14 21.84 -8.18
CA GLY A 63 15.16 21.19 -9.06
C GLY A 63 14.33 20.09 -8.36
N SER A 64 14.71 19.73 -7.14
CA SER A 64 13.99 18.70 -6.36
C SER A 64 12.81 19.27 -5.59
N MET A 65 11.83 18.42 -5.32
CA MET A 65 10.80 18.72 -4.31
C MET A 65 11.44 18.93 -2.94
N SER A 66 10.88 19.79 -2.09
CA SER A 66 11.24 19.84 -0.69
C SER A 66 10.80 18.58 0.05
N PHE A 67 11.33 18.33 1.25
CA PHE A 67 10.88 17.21 2.06
C PHE A 67 9.36 17.25 2.29
N GLY A 68 8.81 18.40 2.68
CA GLY A 68 7.38 18.58 2.89
C GLY A 68 6.57 18.38 1.61
N GLU A 69 7.08 18.80 0.45
CA GLU A 69 6.45 18.54 -0.86
C GLU A 69 6.44 17.06 -1.21
N VAL A 70 7.53 16.31 -0.94
CA VAL A 70 7.57 14.84 -1.16
C VAL A 70 6.51 14.15 -0.30
N ILE A 71 6.41 14.51 0.99
CA ILE A 71 5.41 13.92 1.89
C ILE A 71 3.98 14.26 1.45
N SER A 72 3.73 15.53 1.09
CA SER A 72 2.42 15.96 0.57
C SER A 72 2.08 15.30 -0.76
N HIS A 73 3.07 15.07 -1.63
CA HIS A 73 2.88 14.37 -2.90
C HIS A 73 2.41 12.93 -2.68
N ILE A 74 2.97 12.20 -1.71
CA ILE A 74 2.48 10.87 -1.33
C ILE A 74 0.99 10.96 -0.96
N ALA A 75 0.59 11.92 -0.14
CA ALA A 75 -0.79 12.05 0.30
C ALA A 75 -1.76 12.36 -0.85
N VAL A 76 -1.41 13.31 -1.71
CA VAL A 76 -2.22 13.66 -2.90
C VAL A 76 -2.40 12.46 -3.81
N THR A 77 -1.30 11.73 -4.05
CA THR A 77 -1.31 10.56 -4.92
C THR A 77 -2.12 9.42 -4.31
N ASN A 78 -2.05 9.22 -2.99
CA ASN A 78 -2.89 8.27 -2.27
C ASN A 78 -4.38 8.54 -2.56
N TYR A 79 -4.84 9.77 -2.38
CA TYR A 79 -6.23 10.13 -2.65
C TYR A 79 -6.62 9.88 -4.11
N ALA A 80 -5.76 10.25 -5.06
CA ALA A 80 -6.03 10.08 -6.49
C ALA A 80 -6.13 8.61 -6.90
N PHE A 81 -5.17 7.77 -6.50
CA PHE A 81 -5.18 6.34 -6.81
C PHE A 81 -6.38 5.62 -6.19
N CYS A 82 -6.65 5.88 -4.91
CA CYS A 82 -7.74 5.19 -4.21
C CYS A 82 -9.13 5.65 -4.67
N ALA A 83 -9.27 6.92 -5.06
CA ALA A 83 -10.49 7.40 -5.71
C ALA A 83 -10.70 6.74 -7.09
N GLY A 84 -9.63 6.64 -7.88
CA GLY A 84 -9.66 5.96 -9.18
C GLY A 84 -10.09 4.50 -9.08
N LEU A 85 -9.59 3.76 -8.07
CA LEU A 85 -10.00 2.36 -7.80
C LEU A 85 -11.50 2.22 -7.45
N LYS A 86 -12.11 3.27 -6.90
CA LYS A 86 -13.54 3.34 -6.59
C LYS A 86 -14.39 3.89 -7.73
N ASP A 87 -13.77 4.29 -8.84
CA ASP A 87 -14.46 5.03 -9.91
C ASP A 87 -15.13 6.33 -9.40
N SER A 88 -14.49 7.04 -8.48
CA SER A 88 -14.97 8.29 -7.89
C SER A 88 -13.96 9.41 -8.10
N ASP A 89 -14.44 10.65 -7.99
CA ASP A 89 -13.54 11.80 -7.95
C ASP A 89 -12.67 11.77 -6.70
N SER A 90 -11.42 12.25 -6.85
CA SER A 90 -10.53 12.45 -5.70
C SER A 90 -11.12 13.49 -4.76
N PRO A 91 -11.08 13.27 -3.44
CA PRO A 91 -11.49 14.29 -2.49
C PRO A 91 -10.75 15.62 -2.76
N ASN A 92 -11.50 16.72 -2.81
CA ASN A 92 -10.91 18.05 -2.97
C ASN A 92 -10.26 18.49 -1.65
N MET A 93 -9.02 18.07 -1.45
CA MET A 93 -8.25 18.40 -0.26
C MET A 93 -6.99 19.18 -0.67
N PRO A 94 -6.92 20.49 -0.38
CA PRO A 94 -5.73 21.28 -0.69
C PRO A 94 -4.54 20.75 0.13
N SER A 95 -3.38 20.62 -0.52
CA SER A 95 -2.15 20.28 0.17
C SER A 95 -1.75 21.39 1.13
N PRO A 96 -1.35 21.06 2.37
CA PRO A 96 -0.76 22.02 3.27
C PRO A 96 0.54 22.64 2.70
N SER A 97 0.92 23.80 3.20
CA SER A 97 2.22 24.39 2.90
C SER A 97 3.35 23.49 3.39
N ASP A 98 4.47 23.43 2.64
CA ASP A 98 5.67 22.67 3.01
C ASP A 98 6.37 23.15 4.30
N LYS A 99 5.88 24.23 4.91
CA LYS A 99 6.31 24.77 6.21
C LYS A 99 5.49 24.24 7.39
N GLU A 100 4.41 23.54 7.13
CA GLU A 100 3.41 23.15 8.14
C GLU A 100 3.49 21.63 8.45
N LYS A 101 4.57 21.21 9.10
CA LYS A 101 4.83 19.80 9.41
C LYS A 101 3.62 19.05 9.95
N GLU A 102 2.98 19.57 11.00
CA GLU A 102 1.86 18.90 11.67
C GLU A 102 0.65 18.74 10.73
N ALA A 103 0.39 19.74 9.88
CA ALA A 103 -0.66 19.66 8.88
C ALA A 103 -0.34 18.61 7.80
N ILE A 104 0.92 18.58 7.33
CA ILE A 104 1.38 17.60 6.34
C ILE A 104 1.32 16.18 6.89
N VAL A 105 1.77 15.94 8.12
CA VAL A 105 1.72 14.61 8.74
C VAL A 105 0.27 14.13 8.89
N ARG A 106 -0.64 15.00 9.34
CA ARG A 106 -2.07 14.67 9.39
C ARG A 106 -2.64 14.38 8.00
N PHE A 107 -2.29 15.20 7.00
CA PHE A 107 -2.74 15.02 5.62
C PHE A 107 -2.28 13.66 5.07
N LEU A 108 -1.03 13.28 5.31
CA LEU A 108 -0.49 11.97 4.95
C LEU A 108 -1.25 10.84 5.67
N SER A 109 -1.42 10.92 7.00
CA SER A 109 -2.12 9.90 7.78
C SER A 109 -3.55 9.69 7.29
N ASN A 110 -4.30 10.77 7.11
CA ASN A 110 -5.67 10.73 6.61
C ASN A 110 -5.77 10.11 5.20
N SER A 111 -4.77 10.36 4.34
CA SER A 111 -4.72 9.75 3.01
C SER A 111 -4.53 8.24 3.06
N PHE A 112 -3.72 7.74 3.99
CA PHE A 112 -3.54 6.31 4.22
C PHE A 112 -4.78 5.65 4.81
N GLU A 113 -5.47 6.31 5.74
CA GLU A 113 -6.75 5.84 6.30
C GLU A 113 -7.81 5.71 5.21
N TYR A 114 -7.94 6.74 4.36
CA TYR A 114 -8.83 6.72 3.21
C TYR A 114 -8.53 5.53 2.29
N CYS A 115 -7.27 5.34 1.92
CA CYS A 115 -6.87 4.22 1.07
C CYS A 115 -7.07 2.87 1.73
N SER A 116 -6.78 2.72 3.02
CA SER A 116 -7.01 1.47 3.73
C SER A 116 -8.49 1.06 3.69
N ALA A 117 -9.40 2.03 3.89
CA ALA A 117 -10.84 1.79 3.79
C ALA A 117 -11.26 1.39 2.36
N VAL A 118 -10.66 1.99 1.32
CA VAL A 118 -10.93 1.62 -0.07
C VAL A 118 -10.44 0.21 -0.37
N ILE A 119 -9.17 -0.08 -0.08
CA ILE A 119 -8.51 -1.35 -0.40
C ILE A 119 -9.23 -2.53 0.24
N THR A 120 -9.60 -2.42 1.51
CA THR A 120 -10.30 -3.48 2.25
C THR A 120 -11.66 -3.84 1.63
N ASN A 121 -12.28 -2.92 0.90
CA ASN A 121 -13.61 -3.08 0.30
C ASN A 121 -13.57 -3.26 -1.23
N LEU A 122 -12.39 -3.48 -1.84
CA LEU A 122 -12.29 -3.70 -3.28
C LEU A 122 -12.94 -5.02 -3.68
N THR A 123 -13.75 -4.95 -4.75
CA THR A 123 -14.40 -6.11 -5.36
C THR A 123 -13.55 -6.71 -6.48
N ASP A 124 -13.82 -7.96 -6.83
CA ASP A 124 -13.18 -8.65 -7.98
C ASP A 124 -13.43 -7.89 -9.29
N GLU A 125 -14.60 -7.27 -9.43
CA GLU A 125 -14.93 -6.44 -10.59
C GLU A 125 -13.98 -5.23 -10.66
N GLN A 126 -13.81 -4.49 -9.56
CA GLN A 126 -12.90 -3.34 -9.51
C GLN A 126 -11.44 -3.72 -9.74
N LEU A 127 -11.01 -4.87 -9.25
CA LEU A 127 -9.65 -5.38 -9.46
C LEU A 127 -9.39 -5.85 -10.89
N SER A 128 -10.43 -6.29 -11.61
CA SER A 128 -10.33 -6.76 -12.99
C SER A 128 -10.59 -5.66 -14.01
N LYS A 129 -11.38 -4.65 -13.65
CA LYS A 129 -11.74 -3.52 -14.49
C LYS A 129 -10.51 -2.72 -14.89
N ILE A 130 -10.53 -2.14 -16.08
CA ILE A 130 -9.50 -1.21 -16.56
C ILE A 130 -9.81 0.19 -16.04
N HIS A 131 -8.88 0.75 -15.30
CA HIS A 131 -8.91 2.11 -14.78
C HIS A 131 -7.96 3.02 -15.55
N ASN A 132 -8.26 4.31 -15.61
CA ASN A 132 -7.32 5.31 -16.10
C ASN A 132 -6.36 5.71 -14.95
N SER A 133 -5.09 5.84 -15.28
CA SER A 133 -4.06 6.27 -14.34
C SER A 133 -3.03 7.17 -15.05
N PRO A 134 -2.16 7.87 -14.30
CA PRO A 134 -1.04 8.61 -14.91
C PRO A 134 -0.13 7.72 -15.77
N ASP A 135 -0.01 6.45 -15.44
CA ASP A 135 0.82 5.47 -16.15
C ASP A 135 0.09 4.78 -17.32
N GLY A 136 -1.14 5.21 -17.62
CA GLY A 136 -1.96 4.66 -18.69
C GLY A 136 -3.18 3.89 -18.18
N ARG A 137 -3.67 2.95 -19.01
CA ARG A 137 -4.86 2.15 -18.70
C ARG A 137 -4.45 0.81 -18.11
N LEU A 138 -4.72 0.60 -16.82
CA LEU A 138 -4.30 -0.57 -16.05
C LEU A 138 -5.49 -1.28 -15.40
N PRO A 139 -5.49 -2.64 -15.31
CA PRO A 139 -6.43 -3.34 -14.46
C PRO A 139 -6.20 -2.96 -12.99
N GLY A 140 -7.27 -2.96 -12.18
CA GLY A 140 -7.21 -2.50 -10.78
C GLY A 140 -6.14 -3.18 -9.94
N ARG A 141 -5.90 -4.51 -10.12
CA ARG A 141 -4.81 -5.22 -9.43
C ARG A 141 -3.41 -4.71 -9.79
N GLU A 142 -3.19 -4.32 -11.05
CA GLU A 142 -1.93 -3.75 -11.50
C GLU A 142 -1.78 -2.30 -11.01
N LEU A 143 -2.90 -1.57 -10.99
CA LEU A 143 -2.94 -0.23 -10.40
C LEU A 143 -2.60 -0.24 -8.90
N LEU A 144 -3.05 -1.25 -8.13
CA LEU A 144 -2.64 -1.44 -6.74
C LEU A 144 -1.12 -1.64 -6.61
N LEU A 145 -0.52 -2.44 -7.48
CA LEU A 145 0.92 -2.65 -7.48
C LEU A 145 1.68 -1.36 -7.81
N ALA A 146 1.28 -0.66 -8.86
CA ALA A 146 1.87 0.62 -9.26
C ALA A 146 1.76 1.64 -8.12
N PHE A 147 0.62 1.72 -7.45
CA PHE A 147 0.39 2.56 -6.29
C PHE A 147 1.35 2.23 -5.12
N TYR A 148 1.48 0.94 -4.77
CA TYR A 148 2.41 0.52 -3.71
C TYR A 148 3.86 0.91 -4.02
N VAL A 149 4.31 0.68 -5.26
CA VAL A 149 5.65 1.04 -5.74
C VAL A 149 5.86 2.55 -5.68
N HIS A 150 4.87 3.34 -6.10
CA HIS A 150 4.93 4.81 -6.05
C HIS A 150 5.14 5.34 -4.63
N VAL A 151 4.36 4.85 -3.67
CA VAL A 151 4.52 5.25 -2.26
C VAL A 151 5.89 4.83 -1.72
N ALA A 152 6.32 3.59 -1.99
CA ALA A 152 7.62 3.09 -1.56
C ALA A 152 8.79 3.90 -2.15
N HIS A 153 8.67 4.33 -3.43
CA HIS A 153 9.65 5.16 -4.12
C HIS A 153 9.83 6.52 -3.41
N HIS A 154 8.75 7.25 -3.21
CA HIS A 154 8.82 8.58 -2.59
C HIS A 154 9.16 8.53 -1.10
N ARG A 155 8.72 7.52 -0.38
CA ARG A 155 9.18 7.28 0.99
C ARG A 155 10.70 7.06 1.04
N GLY A 156 11.25 6.23 0.14
CA GLY A 156 12.69 6.02 0.02
C GLY A 156 13.44 7.32 -0.31
N GLN A 157 12.89 8.16 -1.17
CA GLN A 157 13.41 9.50 -1.45
C GLN A 157 13.46 10.36 -0.16
N ALA A 158 12.38 10.40 0.61
CA ALA A 158 12.32 11.13 1.88
C ALA A 158 13.35 10.62 2.91
N GLU A 159 13.62 9.31 2.93
CA GLU A 159 14.67 8.74 3.79
C GLU A 159 16.08 9.20 3.42
N VAL A 160 16.36 9.44 2.13
CA VAL A 160 17.63 10.05 1.70
C VAL A 160 17.75 11.47 2.28
N TYR A 161 16.68 12.27 2.21
CA TYR A 161 16.67 13.63 2.77
C TYR A 161 16.93 13.65 4.29
N LEU A 162 16.41 12.65 5.04
CA LEU A 162 16.72 12.49 6.45
C LEU A 162 18.24 12.28 6.65
N ARG A 163 18.85 11.39 5.86
CA ARG A 163 20.29 11.11 5.93
C ARG A 163 21.13 12.34 5.60
N ASP A 164 20.73 13.14 4.62
CA ASP A 164 21.39 14.42 4.28
C ASP A 164 21.36 15.41 5.44
N LYS A 165 20.41 15.26 6.36
CA LYS A 165 20.33 16.04 7.62
C LYS A 165 20.95 15.34 8.82
N GLY A 166 21.65 14.24 8.64
CA GLY A 166 22.26 13.46 9.71
C GLY A 166 21.25 12.69 10.57
N ILE A 167 20.01 12.52 10.09
CA ILE A 167 18.94 11.81 10.79
C ILE A 167 18.88 10.37 10.29
N THR A 168 18.99 9.40 11.19
CA THR A 168 18.79 7.99 10.85
C THR A 168 17.31 7.72 10.59
N PRO A 169 16.92 7.27 9.38
CA PRO A 169 15.53 6.94 9.10
C PRO A 169 15.01 5.79 9.97
N PRO A 170 13.71 5.72 10.21
CA PRO A 170 13.08 4.56 10.85
C PRO A 170 13.44 3.26 10.14
N SER A 171 13.65 2.19 10.92
CA SER A 171 13.99 0.87 10.34
C SER A 171 12.83 0.31 9.52
N TYR A 172 13.14 -0.12 8.30
CA TYR A 172 12.20 -0.86 7.47
C TYR A 172 11.88 -2.23 8.10
N ARG A 173 10.59 -2.48 8.34
CA ARG A 173 10.06 -3.78 8.77
C ARG A 173 8.70 -3.98 8.10
N ILE A 174 8.49 -5.16 7.58
CA ILE A 174 7.19 -5.61 7.07
C ILE A 174 6.42 -6.28 8.20
#